data_4c828952eaf21fc380bffb20ff8fb7c8
#
_entry.id   4c828952eaf21fc380bffb20ff8fb7c8
#
_cell.length_a   1.000
_cell.length_b   1.000
_cell.length_c   1.000
_cell.angle_alpha   90.00
_cell.angle_beta   90.00
_cell.angle_gamma   90.00
#
_symmetry.space_group_name_H-M   'P 1'
#
loop_
_entity.id
_entity.type
_entity.pdbx_description
1 polymer ?
#
loop_
_entity_poly.entity_id
_entity_poly.type
_entity_poly.pdbx_seq_one_letter_code
_entity_poly.pdbx_strand_id
1 'polypeptide(L)'
;MSEQETRGANEAIDFNDELRNRREKLAALRQQGVAFPNDFRRDHTSDQLHEEFDAKDNQELESLNIEVSVAGRMMTRRIMGKASFVTLQDVGGRIQLYVARDSLPEGVYNDQFKKWDLGDIIGARGTLFKTQTGELSIHCTELRLLTKALRPLPDKFHGLQDQEVRYRQRYLDLIANDKSRQTFVVRSKILAAIRPVSYTHLTL
;
A
#
# COMPACT_ATOMS: atom_id res chain seq x y z
N MET A 1 38.38 4.11 14.18
CA MET A 1 36.94 4.03 13.81
C MET A 1 36.59 2.57 13.65
N SER A 2 35.66 2.06 14.40
CA SER A 2 35.24 0.65 14.30
C SER A 2 34.41 0.43 13.02
N GLU A 3 34.39 -0.79 12.49
CA GLU A 3 33.56 -1.14 11.33
C GLU A 3 32.06 -0.82 11.57
N GLN A 4 31.61 -0.89 12.81
CA GLN A 4 30.24 -0.52 13.21
C GLN A 4 29.97 0.98 13.07
N GLU A 5 30.94 1.85 13.43
CA GLU A 5 30.78 3.32 13.26
C GLU A 5 30.76 3.71 11.78
N THR A 6 31.56 3.06 10.95
CA THR A 6 31.59 3.30 9.50
C THR A 6 30.29 2.84 8.82
N ARG A 7 29.74 1.71 9.25
CA ARG A 7 28.47 1.18 8.75
C ARG A 7 27.30 2.07 9.12
N GLY A 8 27.22 2.50 10.37
CA GLY A 8 26.17 3.43 10.83
C GLY A 8 26.22 4.79 10.13
N ALA A 9 27.43 5.31 9.84
CA ALA A 9 27.58 6.56 9.10
C ALA A 9 27.13 6.42 7.63
N ASN A 10 27.45 5.31 6.96
CA ASN A 10 27.01 5.04 5.60
C ASN A 10 25.48 4.85 5.51
N GLU A 11 24.88 4.11 6.42
CA GLU A 11 23.42 3.94 6.51
C GLU A 11 22.69 5.28 6.73
N ALA A 12 23.24 6.18 7.54
CA ALA A 12 22.69 7.52 7.76
C ALA A 12 22.80 8.43 6.54
N ILE A 13 23.90 8.34 5.78
CA ILE A 13 24.11 9.07 4.52
C ILE A 13 23.10 8.57 3.48
N ASP A 14 22.99 7.27 3.28
CA ASP A 14 22.04 6.66 2.35
C ASP A 14 20.58 7.06 2.66
N PHE A 15 20.21 7.04 3.93
CA PHE A 15 18.88 7.46 4.36
C PHE A 15 18.59 8.94 4.03
N ASN A 16 19.54 9.83 4.26
CA ASN A 16 19.41 11.26 3.96
C ASN A 16 19.31 11.50 2.44
N ASP A 17 20.05 10.77 1.64
CA ASP A 17 19.99 10.84 0.18
C ASP A 17 18.65 10.34 -0.35
N GLU A 18 18.11 9.26 0.20
CA GLU A 18 16.77 8.78 -0.16
C GLU A 18 15.69 9.80 0.18
N LEU A 19 15.76 10.44 1.36
CA LEU A 19 14.84 11.52 1.75
C LEU A 19 14.92 12.70 0.78
N ARG A 20 16.12 13.11 0.36
CA ARG A 20 16.32 14.18 -0.60
C ARG A 20 15.70 13.82 -1.95
N ASN A 21 16.02 12.64 -2.49
CA ASN A 21 15.49 12.16 -3.75
C ASN A 21 13.96 12.11 -3.78
N ARG A 22 13.33 11.67 -2.69
CA ARG A 22 11.86 11.63 -2.59
C ARG A 22 11.25 13.03 -2.58
N ARG A 23 11.90 14.01 -1.93
CA ARG A 23 11.48 15.41 -1.94
C ARG A 23 11.64 16.05 -3.32
N GLU A 24 12.71 15.75 -4.03
CA GLU A 24 12.95 16.20 -5.40
C GLU A 24 11.89 15.65 -6.36
N LYS A 25 11.55 14.35 -6.24
CA LYS A 25 10.44 13.75 -7.00
C LYS A 25 9.11 14.45 -6.71
N LEU A 26 8.82 14.80 -5.44
CA LEU A 26 7.63 15.56 -5.10
C LEU A 26 7.65 16.98 -5.69
N ALA A 27 8.79 17.64 -5.68
CA ALA A 27 8.94 18.97 -6.29
C ALA A 27 8.67 18.92 -7.79
N ALA A 28 9.19 17.89 -8.48
CA ALA A 28 8.91 17.66 -9.91
C ALA A 28 7.43 17.40 -10.18
N LEU A 29 6.73 16.62 -9.34
CA LEU A 29 5.29 16.40 -9.45
C LEU A 29 4.50 17.71 -9.31
N ARG A 30 4.88 18.59 -8.38
CA ARG A 30 4.26 19.91 -8.19
C ARG A 30 4.43 20.84 -9.39
N GLN A 31 5.54 20.73 -10.09
CA GLN A 31 5.77 21.50 -11.33
C GLN A 31 4.91 21.01 -12.50
N GLN A 32 4.55 19.71 -12.49
CA GLN A 32 3.69 19.11 -13.52
C GLN A 32 2.19 19.34 -13.27
N GLY A 33 1.80 19.76 -12.07
CA GLY A 33 0.41 20.01 -11.71
C GLY A 33 0.07 19.66 -10.28
N VAL A 34 -1.10 19.05 -10.08
CA VAL A 34 -1.59 18.66 -8.75
C VAL A 34 -0.86 17.40 -8.27
N ALA A 35 0.06 17.57 -7.32
CA ALA A 35 0.86 16.47 -6.77
C ALA A 35 0.07 15.51 -5.86
N PHE A 36 -1.07 15.95 -5.33
CA PHE A 36 -1.95 15.18 -4.45
C PHE A 36 -3.38 15.23 -4.96
N PRO A 37 -3.71 14.45 -6.03
CA PRO A 37 -5.06 14.42 -6.58
C PRO A 37 -6.04 13.80 -5.57
N ASN A 38 -7.25 14.37 -5.48
CA ASN A 38 -8.32 13.87 -4.60
C ASN A 38 -9.59 13.45 -5.36
N ASP A 39 -9.47 13.30 -6.67
CA ASP A 39 -10.55 12.94 -7.59
C ASP A 39 -10.67 11.41 -7.83
N PHE A 40 -9.74 10.61 -7.33
CA PHE A 40 -9.81 9.15 -7.40
C PHE A 40 -10.78 8.60 -6.35
N ARG A 41 -11.73 7.77 -6.79
CA ARG A 41 -12.68 7.08 -5.89
C ARG A 41 -12.47 5.58 -6.03
N ARG A 42 -12.18 4.93 -4.92
CA ARG A 42 -12.20 3.47 -4.81
C ARG A 42 -13.64 3.00 -4.60
N ASP A 43 -13.98 1.86 -5.11
CA ASP A 43 -15.27 1.19 -4.92
C ASP A 43 -15.17 -0.02 -3.97
N HIS A 44 -14.01 -0.67 -3.89
CA HIS A 44 -13.78 -1.84 -3.05
C HIS A 44 -12.58 -1.67 -2.12
N THR A 45 -12.58 -2.44 -1.03
CA THR A 45 -11.41 -2.70 -0.19
C THR A 45 -10.90 -4.11 -0.44
N SER A 46 -9.64 -4.38 -0.08
CA SER A 46 -9.02 -5.68 -0.31
C SER A 46 -9.75 -6.84 0.40
N ASP A 47 -10.24 -6.62 1.64
CA ASP A 47 -11.02 -7.62 2.38
C ASP A 47 -12.35 -7.96 1.68
N GLN A 48 -13.08 -6.95 1.19
CA GLN A 48 -14.31 -7.15 0.41
C GLN A 48 -14.06 -8.00 -0.84
N LEU A 49 -12.98 -7.70 -1.58
CA LEU A 49 -12.62 -8.47 -2.78
C LEU A 49 -12.25 -9.91 -2.44
N HIS A 50 -11.51 -10.14 -1.36
CA HIS A 50 -11.17 -11.49 -0.91
C HIS A 50 -12.42 -12.25 -0.41
N GLU A 51 -13.29 -11.64 0.38
CA GLU A 51 -14.52 -12.26 0.88
C GLU A 51 -15.46 -12.68 -0.27
N GLU A 52 -15.55 -11.87 -1.33
CA GLU A 52 -16.50 -12.10 -2.42
C GLU A 52 -15.93 -13.02 -3.52
N PHE A 53 -14.61 -12.95 -3.79
CA PHE A 53 -14.03 -13.55 -5.00
C PHE A 53 -12.97 -14.63 -4.75
N ASP A 54 -12.48 -14.84 -3.53
CA ASP A 54 -11.46 -15.88 -3.27
C ASP A 54 -11.96 -17.31 -3.52
N ALA A 55 -13.26 -17.54 -3.42
CA ALA A 55 -13.82 -18.85 -3.69
C ALA A 55 -13.99 -19.15 -5.20
N LYS A 56 -13.98 -18.12 -6.06
CA LYS A 56 -14.19 -18.26 -7.52
C LYS A 56 -12.90 -18.71 -8.19
N ASP A 57 -13.03 -19.46 -9.27
CA ASP A 57 -11.88 -19.81 -10.10
C ASP A 57 -11.55 -18.73 -11.14
N ASN A 58 -10.43 -18.91 -11.88
CA ASN A 58 -10.01 -17.91 -12.86
C ASN A 58 -10.96 -17.80 -14.05
N GLN A 59 -11.57 -18.92 -14.47
CA GLN A 59 -12.52 -18.93 -15.61
C GLN A 59 -13.80 -18.19 -15.25
N GLU A 60 -14.28 -18.36 -14.03
CA GLU A 60 -15.44 -17.61 -13.51
C GLU A 60 -15.16 -16.11 -13.47
N LEU A 61 -13.99 -15.70 -12.96
CA LEU A 61 -13.59 -14.29 -12.89
C LEU A 61 -13.45 -13.67 -14.28
N GLU A 62 -12.83 -14.36 -15.22
CA GLU A 62 -12.70 -13.89 -16.60
C GLU A 62 -14.06 -13.75 -17.30
N SER A 63 -14.99 -14.70 -17.07
CA SER A 63 -16.34 -14.63 -17.65
C SER A 63 -17.17 -13.47 -17.08
N LEU A 64 -16.99 -13.15 -15.80
CA LEU A 64 -17.67 -12.05 -15.12
C LEU A 64 -17.10 -10.68 -15.49
N ASN A 65 -15.84 -10.64 -15.92
CA ASN A 65 -15.10 -9.41 -16.29
C ASN A 65 -15.30 -8.27 -15.30
N ILE A 66 -15.04 -8.54 -14.01
CA ILE A 66 -15.32 -7.62 -12.92
C ILE A 66 -14.29 -6.52 -12.90
N GLU A 67 -14.72 -5.29 -13.19
CA GLU A 67 -13.90 -4.10 -13.02
C GLU A 67 -13.96 -3.58 -11.59
N VAL A 68 -12.80 -3.27 -11.02
CA VAL A 68 -12.67 -2.76 -9.66
C VAL A 68 -11.73 -1.57 -9.61
N SER A 69 -11.97 -0.71 -8.61
CA SER A 69 -11.14 0.44 -8.29
C SER A 69 -10.68 0.36 -6.84
N VAL A 70 -9.38 0.30 -6.63
CA VAL A 70 -8.76 0.18 -5.30
C VAL A 70 -7.73 1.28 -5.07
N ALA A 71 -7.52 1.64 -3.81
CA ALA A 71 -6.49 2.60 -3.43
C ALA A 71 -5.82 2.16 -2.14
N GLY A 72 -4.49 2.24 -2.08
CA GLY A 72 -3.75 1.83 -0.90
C GLY A 72 -2.25 2.15 -1.00
N ARG A 73 -1.51 1.69 -0.02
CA ARG A 73 -0.06 1.86 0.06
C ARG A 73 0.67 0.75 -0.68
N MET A 74 1.60 1.13 -1.54
CA MET A 74 2.50 0.20 -2.23
C MET A 74 3.52 -0.37 -1.25
N MET A 75 3.33 -1.62 -0.84
CA MET A 75 4.20 -2.29 0.15
C MET A 75 5.36 -3.03 -0.51
N THR A 76 5.12 -3.63 -1.66
CA THR A 76 6.15 -4.32 -2.45
C THR A 76 6.00 -4.01 -3.92
N ARG A 77 7.11 -4.06 -4.64
CA ARG A 77 7.13 -3.94 -6.10
C ARG A 77 8.18 -4.88 -6.67
N ARG A 78 7.77 -5.75 -7.58
CA ARG A 78 8.64 -6.67 -8.30
C ARG A 78 8.51 -6.41 -9.79
N ILE A 79 9.55 -5.82 -10.39
CA ILE A 79 9.60 -5.52 -11.82
C ILE A 79 10.17 -6.72 -12.57
N MET A 80 9.46 -7.19 -13.60
CA MET A 80 9.86 -8.30 -14.48
C MET A 80 9.74 -7.84 -15.94
N GLY A 81 10.68 -7.00 -16.37
CA GLY A 81 10.71 -6.47 -17.74
C GLY A 81 9.53 -5.57 -18.07
N LYS A 82 8.57 -6.09 -18.86
CA LYS A 82 7.37 -5.36 -19.31
C LYS A 82 6.18 -5.45 -18.35
N ALA A 83 6.28 -6.29 -17.32
CA ALA A 83 5.25 -6.48 -16.33
C ALA A 83 5.81 -6.33 -14.91
N SER A 84 4.96 -6.06 -13.96
CA SER A 84 5.32 -5.93 -12.55
C SER A 84 4.21 -6.44 -11.67
N PHE A 85 4.58 -7.00 -10.53
CA PHE A 85 3.66 -7.28 -9.43
C PHE A 85 3.86 -6.28 -8.31
N VAL A 86 2.77 -5.80 -7.76
CA VAL A 86 2.73 -4.85 -6.64
C VAL A 86 1.80 -5.39 -5.56
N THR A 87 2.24 -5.37 -4.32
CA THR A 87 1.32 -5.59 -3.20
C THR A 87 0.83 -4.25 -2.70
N LEU A 88 -0.47 -4.03 -2.83
CA LEU A 88 -1.17 -2.88 -2.31
C LEU A 88 -1.75 -3.22 -0.93
N GLN A 89 -1.56 -2.34 0.06
CA GLN A 89 -2.16 -2.47 1.39
C GLN A 89 -3.13 -1.32 1.62
N ASP A 90 -4.37 -1.66 1.93
CA ASP A 90 -5.42 -0.73 2.30
C ASP A 90 -5.91 -0.92 3.76
N VAL A 91 -7.11 -0.45 4.08
CA VAL A 91 -7.72 -0.59 5.41
C VAL A 91 -8.15 -2.04 5.67
N GLY A 92 -8.58 -2.77 4.66
CA GLY A 92 -9.05 -4.16 4.75
C GLY A 92 -7.91 -5.17 4.85
N GLY A 93 -6.84 -4.95 4.09
CA GLY A 93 -5.76 -5.91 4.03
C GLY A 93 -4.77 -5.63 2.90
N ARG A 94 -4.44 -6.67 2.14
CA ARG A 94 -3.53 -6.60 1.01
C ARG A 94 -4.14 -7.23 -0.22
N ILE A 95 -3.89 -6.66 -1.38
CA ILE A 95 -4.25 -7.23 -2.68
C ILE A 95 -3.10 -7.09 -3.65
N GLN A 96 -2.98 -8.03 -4.58
CA GLN A 96 -1.96 -7.99 -5.61
C GLN A 96 -2.44 -7.21 -6.83
N LEU A 97 -1.58 -6.37 -7.38
CA LEU A 97 -1.78 -5.71 -8.67
C LEU A 97 -0.82 -6.31 -9.69
N TYR A 98 -1.32 -6.65 -10.84
CA TYR A 98 -0.55 -6.97 -12.03
C TYR A 98 -0.52 -5.77 -12.96
N VAL A 99 0.66 -5.21 -13.14
CA VAL A 99 0.89 -3.96 -13.88
C VAL A 99 1.67 -4.31 -15.15
N ALA A 100 0.99 -4.42 -16.27
CA ALA A 100 1.60 -4.67 -17.58
C ALA A 100 1.74 -3.35 -18.34
N ARG A 101 2.92 -3.15 -18.97
CA ARG A 101 3.20 -1.93 -19.75
C ARG A 101 2.18 -1.74 -20.88
N ASP A 102 1.84 -2.83 -21.55
CA ASP A 102 1.01 -2.78 -22.76
C ASP A 102 -0.49 -2.64 -22.43
N SER A 103 -0.88 -2.75 -21.14
CA SER A 103 -2.25 -2.55 -20.63
C SER A 103 -2.49 -1.14 -20.08
N LEU A 104 -1.44 -0.35 -19.92
CA LEU A 104 -1.52 1.02 -19.40
C LEU A 104 -1.37 2.04 -20.53
N PRO A 105 -1.86 3.29 -20.34
CA PRO A 105 -1.60 4.39 -21.25
C PRO A 105 -0.09 4.59 -21.47
N GLU A 106 0.27 5.06 -22.65
CA GLU A 106 1.67 5.30 -23.03
C GLU A 106 2.38 6.20 -22.01
N GLY A 107 3.61 5.85 -21.65
CA GLY A 107 4.41 6.59 -20.67
C GLY A 107 4.13 6.25 -19.21
N VAL A 108 2.92 5.82 -18.83
CA VAL A 108 2.56 5.57 -17.41
C VAL A 108 3.47 4.53 -16.77
N TYR A 109 3.75 3.44 -17.44
CA TYR A 109 4.59 2.38 -16.90
C TYR A 109 6.07 2.80 -16.75
N ASN A 110 6.67 3.36 -17.81
CA ASN A 110 8.10 3.67 -17.83
C ASN A 110 8.44 5.00 -17.14
N ASP A 111 7.64 6.06 -17.39
CA ASP A 111 7.97 7.42 -16.99
C ASP A 111 7.42 7.78 -15.62
N GLN A 112 6.38 7.07 -15.15
CA GLN A 112 5.77 7.30 -13.87
C GLN A 112 5.96 6.12 -12.91
N PHE A 113 5.33 4.98 -13.15
CA PHE A 113 5.27 3.85 -12.20
C PHE A 113 6.65 3.33 -11.78
N LYS A 114 7.59 3.19 -12.72
CA LYS A 114 8.95 2.74 -12.38
C LYS A 114 9.71 3.69 -11.46
N LYS A 115 9.35 4.99 -11.48
CA LYS A 115 9.99 6.04 -10.66
C LYS A 115 9.36 6.20 -9.28
N TRP A 116 8.20 5.59 -9.04
CA TRP A 116 7.54 5.63 -7.72
C TRP A 116 8.35 4.85 -6.69
N ASP A 117 8.12 5.14 -5.43
CA ASP A 117 8.86 4.53 -4.33
C ASP A 117 7.94 3.68 -3.45
N LEU A 118 8.51 2.69 -2.76
CA LEU A 118 7.77 1.91 -1.78
C LEU A 118 7.24 2.84 -0.67
N GLY A 119 6.01 2.62 -0.29
CA GLY A 119 5.29 3.47 0.64
C GLY A 119 4.39 4.53 0.00
N ASP A 120 4.53 4.79 -1.31
CA ASP A 120 3.61 5.67 -2.04
C ASP A 120 2.18 5.14 -1.96
N ILE A 121 1.20 6.05 -1.88
CA ILE A 121 -0.21 5.69 -1.98
C ILE A 121 -0.62 5.83 -3.44
N ILE A 122 -1.15 4.74 -3.98
CA ILE A 122 -1.54 4.64 -5.39
C ILE A 122 -3.00 4.21 -5.50
N GLY A 123 -3.63 4.64 -6.58
CA GLY A 123 -4.93 4.16 -7.04
C GLY A 123 -4.75 3.29 -8.27
N ALA A 124 -5.50 2.21 -8.36
CA ALA A 124 -5.50 1.30 -9.49
C ALA A 124 -6.92 0.94 -9.87
N ARG A 125 -7.19 0.87 -11.19
CA ARG A 125 -8.40 0.27 -11.76
C ARG A 125 -8.01 -0.86 -12.68
N GLY A 126 -8.85 -1.86 -12.77
CA GLY A 126 -8.64 -2.98 -13.66
C GLY A 126 -9.59 -4.13 -13.39
N THR A 127 -9.35 -5.25 -14.00
CA THR A 127 -10.18 -6.45 -13.91
C THR A 127 -9.59 -7.47 -12.95
N LEU A 128 -10.46 -8.17 -12.22
CA LEU A 128 -10.05 -9.25 -11.31
C LEU A 128 -9.68 -10.50 -12.10
N PHE A 129 -8.60 -11.14 -11.65
CA PHE A 129 -8.19 -12.45 -12.14
C PHE A 129 -7.41 -13.20 -11.05
N LYS A 130 -7.21 -14.50 -11.24
CA LYS A 130 -6.30 -15.29 -10.40
C LYS A 130 -5.03 -15.63 -11.15
N THR A 131 -3.89 -15.48 -10.46
CA THR A 131 -2.60 -15.93 -10.98
C THR A 131 -2.54 -17.45 -11.03
N GLN A 132 -1.53 -18.01 -11.70
CA GLN A 132 -1.30 -19.48 -11.74
C GLN A 132 -1.11 -20.09 -10.34
N THR A 133 -0.68 -19.29 -9.35
CA THR A 133 -0.53 -19.70 -7.96
C THR A 133 -1.82 -19.54 -7.14
N GLY A 134 -2.93 -19.12 -7.76
CA GLY A 134 -4.22 -18.92 -7.11
C GLY A 134 -4.38 -17.58 -6.36
N GLU A 135 -3.43 -16.67 -6.48
CA GLU A 135 -3.49 -15.35 -5.83
C GLU A 135 -4.49 -14.44 -6.56
N LEU A 136 -5.49 -13.90 -5.81
CA LEU A 136 -6.42 -12.91 -6.34
C LEU A 136 -5.68 -11.63 -6.69
N SER A 137 -5.82 -11.17 -7.92
CA SER A 137 -5.04 -10.07 -8.46
C SER A 137 -5.89 -9.16 -9.34
N ILE A 138 -5.46 -7.91 -9.47
CA ILE A 138 -6.09 -6.94 -10.35
C ILE A 138 -5.16 -6.69 -11.55
N HIS A 139 -5.65 -6.97 -12.76
CA HIS A 139 -4.98 -6.61 -14.00
C HIS A 139 -5.24 -5.13 -14.28
N CYS A 140 -4.25 -4.30 -14.01
CA CYS A 140 -4.40 -2.85 -14.05
C CYS A 140 -4.52 -2.31 -15.48
N THR A 141 -5.56 -1.52 -15.71
CA THR A 141 -5.78 -0.71 -16.91
C THR A 141 -5.55 0.78 -16.65
N GLU A 142 -5.71 1.23 -15.40
CA GLU A 142 -5.37 2.57 -14.94
C GLU A 142 -4.54 2.49 -13.66
N LEU A 143 -3.52 3.34 -13.56
CA LEU A 143 -2.67 3.43 -12.39
C LEU A 143 -2.31 4.90 -12.13
N ARG A 144 -2.52 5.38 -10.90
CA ARG A 144 -2.29 6.78 -10.51
C ARG A 144 -1.56 6.89 -9.19
N LEU A 145 -0.63 7.84 -9.11
CA LEU A 145 -0.03 8.24 -7.84
C LEU A 145 -0.99 9.20 -7.14
N LEU A 146 -1.42 8.86 -5.93
CA LEU A 146 -2.31 9.67 -5.12
C LEU A 146 -1.55 10.47 -4.06
N THR A 147 -0.54 9.84 -3.44
CA THR A 147 0.28 10.51 -2.42
C THR A 147 1.70 9.97 -2.45
N LYS A 148 2.66 10.88 -2.55
CA LYS A 148 4.09 10.56 -2.49
C LYS A 148 4.54 10.35 -1.05
N ALA A 149 5.13 9.20 -0.74
CA ALA A 149 5.76 8.93 0.54
C ALA A 149 7.13 9.60 0.60
N LEU A 150 7.32 10.49 1.58
CA LEU A 150 8.56 11.26 1.74
C LEU A 150 9.60 10.56 2.63
N ARG A 151 9.20 9.52 3.33
CA ARG A 151 10.11 8.71 4.16
C ARG A 151 10.01 7.25 3.73
N PRO A 152 11.14 6.52 3.66
CA PRO A 152 11.12 5.09 3.42
C PRO A 152 10.36 4.37 4.54
N LEU A 153 9.75 3.24 4.19
CA LEU A 153 9.20 2.35 5.20
C LEU A 153 10.33 1.61 5.92
N PRO A 154 10.12 1.19 7.18
CA PRO A 154 11.06 0.32 7.89
C PRO A 154 11.38 -0.93 7.08
N ASP A 155 12.58 -1.48 7.26
CA ASP A 155 13.02 -2.70 6.58
C ASP A 155 11.98 -3.82 6.76
N LYS A 156 11.65 -4.48 5.66
CA LYS A 156 10.66 -5.55 5.60
C LYS A 156 11.04 -6.76 6.47
N PHE A 157 12.33 -7.04 6.63
CA PHE A 157 12.82 -8.24 7.32
C PHE A 157 13.04 -8.03 8.82
N HIS A 158 13.39 -6.82 9.22
CA HIS A 158 13.70 -6.52 10.62
C HIS A 158 12.57 -5.72 11.30
N GLY A 159 11.69 -5.06 10.53
CA GLY A 159 10.58 -4.28 11.03
C GLY A 159 11.05 -3.22 12.04
N LEU A 160 10.12 -2.68 12.81
CA LEU A 160 10.44 -1.89 14.00
C LEU A 160 10.57 -2.86 15.19
N GLN A 161 11.80 -3.32 15.49
CA GLN A 161 12.05 -4.22 16.63
C GLN A 161 12.15 -3.46 17.94
N ASP A 162 12.68 -2.25 17.91
CA ASP A 162 12.80 -1.41 19.10
C ASP A 162 11.42 -0.98 19.60
N GLN A 163 11.12 -1.36 20.84
CA GLN A 163 9.83 -1.08 21.47
C GLN A 163 9.59 0.41 21.66
N GLU A 164 10.63 1.18 21.98
CA GLU A 164 10.52 2.62 22.18
C GLU A 164 10.21 3.33 20.85
N VAL A 165 10.89 2.96 19.78
CA VAL A 165 10.60 3.47 18.43
C VAL A 165 9.17 3.13 18.01
N ARG A 166 8.67 1.91 18.30
CA ARG A 166 7.29 1.51 18.03
C ARG A 166 6.27 2.35 18.81
N TYR A 167 6.57 2.76 20.01
CA TYR A 167 5.70 3.62 20.81
C TYR A 167 5.74 5.07 20.35
N ARG A 168 6.92 5.58 20.03
CA ARG A 168 7.09 6.98 19.56
C ARG A 168 6.57 7.18 18.14
N GLN A 169 6.76 6.19 17.26
CA GLN A 169 6.34 6.23 15.87
C GLN A 169 5.24 5.19 15.59
N ARG A 170 4.16 5.28 16.37
CA ARG A 170 3.05 4.33 16.31
C ARG A 170 2.47 4.16 14.90
N TYR A 171 2.44 5.21 14.10
CA TYR A 171 1.98 5.16 12.72
C TYR A 171 2.81 4.21 11.85
N LEU A 172 4.14 4.15 12.03
CA LEU A 172 5.00 3.19 11.33
C LEU A 172 4.76 1.76 11.80
N ASP A 173 4.61 1.56 13.12
CA ASP A 173 4.28 0.25 13.70
C ASP A 173 2.95 -0.28 13.15
N LEU A 174 1.93 0.56 13.01
CA LEU A 174 0.64 0.19 12.44
C LEU A 174 0.69 -0.11 10.93
N ILE A 175 1.60 0.52 10.19
CA ILE A 175 1.81 0.23 8.76
C ILE A 175 2.56 -1.09 8.57
N ALA A 176 3.61 -1.32 9.37
CA ALA A 176 4.56 -2.40 9.16
C ALA A 176 4.21 -3.69 9.92
N ASN A 177 3.45 -3.60 11.01
CA ASN A 177 3.20 -4.70 11.93
C ASN A 177 1.71 -5.05 12.01
N ASP A 178 1.32 -6.15 11.39
CA ASP A 178 -0.07 -6.62 11.33
C ASP A 178 -0.63 -6.94 12.73
N LYS A 179 0.18 -7.46 13.67
CA LYS A 179 -0.27 -7.74 15.04
C LYS A 179 -0.63 -6.46 15.79
N SER A 180 0.17 -5.41 15.66
CA SER A 180 -0.13 -4.12 16.26
C SER A 180 -1.43 -3.53 15.69
N ARG A 181 -1.58 -3.55 14.36
CA ARG A 181 -2.81 -3.10 13.70
C ARG A 181 -4.04 -3.84 14.20
N GLN A 182 -3.98 -5.18 14.25
CA GLN A 182 -5.06 -6.03 14.73
C GLN A 182 -5.44 -5.71 16.19
N THR A 183 -4.45 -5.48 17.06
CA THR A 183 -4.69 -5.09 18.46
C THR A 183 -5.51 -3.81 18.55
N PHE A 184 -5.18 -2.78 17.76
CA PHE A 184 -5.93 -1.52 17.76
C PHE A 184 -7.33 -1.65 17.14
N VAL A 185 -7.50 -2.49 16.12
CA VAL A 185 -8.82 -2.81 15.56
C VAL A 185 -9.70 -3.49 16.62
N VAL A 186 -9.18 -4.52 17.31
CA VAL A 186 -9.90 -5.22 18.38
C VAL A 186 -10.24 -4.26 19.52
N ARG A 187 -9.29 -3.43 19.96
CA ARG A 187 -9.54 -2.40 20.98
C ARG A 187 -10.69 -1.47 20.59
N SER A 188 -10.71 -1.00 19.35
CA SER A 188 -11.77 -0.12 18.84
C SER A 188 -13.14 -0.81 18.83
N LYS A 189 -13.17 -2.09 18.42
CA LYS A 189 -14.40 -2.91 18.45
C LYS A 189 -14.92 -3.11 19.86
N ILE A 190 -14.05 -3.39 20.85
CA ILE A 190 -14.43 -3.52 22.25
C ILE A 190 -15.05 -2.23 22.77
N LEU A 191 -14.41 -1.08 22.54
CA LEU A 191 -14.94 0.21 22.96
C LEU A 191 -16.31 0.52 22.30
N ALA A 192 -16.46 0.18 21.02
CA ALA A 192 -17.70 0.35 20.29
C ALA A 192 -18.82 -0.54 20.86
N ALA A 193 -18.49 -1.76 21.31
CA ALA A 193 -19.46 -2.67 21.93
C ALA A 193 -19.87 -2.23 23.33
N ILE A 194 -18.97 -1.66 24.13
CA ILE A 194 -19.26 -1.20 25.49
C ILE A 194 -20.15 0.04 25.49
N ARG A 195 -19.95 0.99 24.57
CA ARG A 195 -20.69 2.27 24.54
C ARG A 195 -22.21 2.12 24.49
N PRO A 196 -22.83 1.31 23.61
CA PRO A 196 -24.27 1.13 23.58
C PRO A 196 -24.82 0.57 24.88
N VAL A 197 -24.11 -0.40 25.49
CA VAL A 197 -24.50 -1.01 26.78
C VAL A 197 -24.53 0.06 27.87
N SER A 198 -23.51 0.91 27.94
CA SER A 198 -23.47 2.00 28.90
C SER A 198 -24.66 2.98 28.74
N TYR A 199 -24.97 3.34 27.49
CA TYR A 199 -26.12 4.24 27.22
C TYR A 199 -27.48 3.61 27.57
N THR A 200 -27.66 2.31 27.39
CA THR A 200 -28.93 1.64 27.67
C THR A 200 -29.13 1.31 29.16
N HIS A 201 -28.04 1.12 29.92
CA HIS A 201 -28.11 0.67 31.32
C HIS A 201 -27.74 1.74 32.35
N LEU A 202 -27.13 2.85 31.97
CA LEU A 202 -26.70 3.93 32.87
C LEU A 202 -27.57 5.21 32.78
N THR A 203 -28.56 5.24 31.90
CA THR A 203 -29.60 6.30 31.91
C THR A 203 -30.62 5.97 32.98
N LEU A 204 -30.34 6.39 34.21
CA LEU A 204 -31.31 6.58 35.26
C LEU A 204 -31.77 8.03 35.24
#